data_04af4f3e550dea7d8ce82d25a3c08221
#
_entry.id   04af4f3e550dea7d8ce82d25a3c08221
#
_cell.length_a   1.000
_cell.length_b   1.000
_cell.length_c   1.000
_cell.angle_alpha   90.00
_cell.angle_beta   90.00
_cell.angle_gamma   90.00
#
_symmetry.space_group_name_H-M   'P 1'
#
loop_
_entity.id
_entity.type
_entity.pdbx_description
1 polymer ?
#
loop_
_entity_poly.entity_id
_entity_poly.type
_entity_poly.pdbx_seq_one_letter_code
_entity_poly.pdbx_strand_id
1 'polypeptide(L)'
;MSSFSYFVGQRIKKYRKSRGYTIEQFSAMINKSKATLSKYENGAITIDIETLYEIAQALDIDLKCFIDYQPPMFHAEPALPKNSYFNQTLAYMYYYDGRIRQMVRSLLRFSQSVDHESVEVTLYMGVASFSDPDRCQHLFTGEMKAYDTITHMVLTNQINEAEKMYICMLNPMQNRMPAVGLVSGIGSSPFFAPIALKALISKEPLAENDRLL
;
A
#
# COMPACT_ATOMS: atom_id res chain seq x y z
N MET A 1 -12.18 13.97 25.12
CA MET A 1 -12.81 13.63 23.82
C MET A 1 -12.23 12.31 23.37
N SER A 2 -13.05 11.39 22.88
CA SER A 2 -12.55 10.15 22.28
C SER A 2 -11.89 10.49 20.94
N SER A 3 -10.68 10.01 20.67
CA SER A 3 -9.99 10.16 19.39
C SER A 3 -10.81 9.60 18.23
N PHE A 4 -11.59 8.54 18.50
CA PHE A 4 -12.50 7.94 17.54
C PHE A 4 -13.66 8.85 17.16
N SER A 5 -14.34 9.48 18.15
CA SER A 5 -15.45 10.40 17.85
C SER A 5 -14.99 11.61 17.02
N TYR A 6 -13.80 12.11 17.29
CA TYR A 6 -13.19 13.18 16.49
C TYR A 6 -12.91 12.71 15.05
N PHE A 7 -12.33 11.53 14.88
CA PHE A 7 -12.05 10.96 13.57
C PHE A 7 -13.32 10.79 12.73
N VAL A 8 -14.37 10.18 13.31
CA VAL A 8 -15.67 10.02 12.64
C VAL A 8 -16.24 11.38 12.24
N GLY A 9 -16.22 12.34 13.16
CA GLY A 9 -16.72 13.70 12.91
C GLY A 9 -16.00 14.41 11.77
N GLN A 10 -14.66 14.29 11.69
CA GLN A 10 -13.89 14.88 10.61
C GLN A 10 -14.20 14.22 9.25
N ARG A 11 -14.46 12.92 9.21
CA ARG A 11 -14.88 12.23 8.00
C ARG A 11 -16.27 12.69 7.54
N ILE A 12 -17.22 12.83 8.44
CA ILE A 12 -18.55 13.38 8.14
C ILE A 12 -18.40 14.78 7.50
N LYS A 13 -17.64 15.66 8.13
CA LYS A 13 -17.35 17.01 7.62
C LYS A 13 -16.71 17.01 6.24
N LYS A 14 -15.74 16.13 6.00
CA LYS A 14 -15.04 15.98 4.73
C LYS A 14 -16.02 15.56 3.62
N TYR A 15 -16.80 14.50 3.87
CA TYR A 15 -17.75 13.99 2.89
C TYR A 15 -18.92 14.95 2.63
N ARG A 16 -19.46 15.60 3.67
CA ARG A 16 -20.47 16.64 3.49
C ARG A 16 -19.98 17.76 2.56
N LYS A 17 -18.75 18.25 2.80
CA LYS A 17 -18.14 19.28 1.95
C LYS A 17 -17.89 18.81 0.52
N SER A 18 -17.43 17.58 0.33
CA SER A 18 -17.18 17.02 -1.01
C SER A 18 -18.48 16.86 -1.84
N ARG A 19 -19.62 16.68 -1.16
CA ARG A 19 -20.96 16.67 -1.79
C ARG A 19 -21.54 18.09 -1.97
N GLY A 20 -20.82 19.14 -1.55
CA GLY A 20 -21.25 20.54 -1.70
C GLY A 20 -22.31 21.00 -0.69
N TYR A 21 -22.62 20.21 0.34
CA TYR A 21 -23.66 20.57 1.31
C TYR A 21 -23.14 21.57 2.34
N THR A 22 -23.92 22.62 2.62
CA THR A 22 -23.72 23.45 3.80
C THR A 22 -24.10 22.67 5.07
N ILE A 23 -23.69 23.18 6.23
CA ILE A 23 -24.05 22.53 7.50
C ILE A 23 -25.57 22.59 7.75
N GLU A 24 -26.22 23.65 7.31
CA GLU A 24 -27.66 23.85 7.37
C GLU A 24 -28.41 22.82 6.51
N GLN A 25 -28.02 22.71 5.24
CA GLN A 25 -28.63 21.76 4.32
C GLN A 25 -28.51 20.34 4.82
N PHE A 26 -27.31 19.94 5.21
CA PHE A 26 -27.06 18.58 5.62
C PHE A 26 -27.73 18.25 6.98
N SER A 27 -27.75 19.19 7.93
CA SER A 27 -28.46 18.98 9.21
C SER A 27 -29.96 18.74 9.02
N ALA A 28 -30.57 19.47 8.06
CA ALA A 28 -31.98 19.26 7.70
C ALA A 28 -32.20 17.88 7.06
N MET A 29 -31.29 17.39 6.21
CA MET A 29 -31.39 16.06 5.56
C MET A 29 -31.41 14.91 6.57
N ILE A 30 -30.66 15.04 7.67
CA ILE A 30 -30.56 14.01 8.72
C ILE A 30 -31.43 14.30 9.94
N ASN A 31 -32.40 15.22 9.82
CA ASN A 31 -33.33 15.61 10.90
C ASN A 31 -32.63 15.98 12.22
N LYS A 32 -31.48 16.62 12.16
CA LYS A 32 -30.74 17.13 13.33
C LYS A 32 -30.61 18.64 13.29
N SER A 33 -30.36 19.26 14.44
CA SER A 33 -30.06 20.70 14.46
C SER A 33 -28.66 20.97 13.92
N LYS A 34 -28.45 22.18 13.37
CA LYS A 34 -27.12 22.67 12.96
C LYS A 34 -26.10 22.57 14.10
N ALA A 35 -26.52 22.89 15.34
CA ALA A 35 -25.66 22.78 16.51
C ALA A 35 -25.26 21.35 16.82
N THR A 36 -26.19 20.38 16.67
CA THR A 36 -25.92 18.96 16.85
C THR A 36 -24.93 18.45 15.80
N LEU A 37 -25.17 18.76 14.52
CA LEU A 37 -24.25 18.36 13.44
C LEU A 37 -22.86 18.96 13.63
N SER A 38 -22.77 20.24 14.04
CA SER A 38 -21.48 20.85 14.36
C SER A 38 -20.75 20.13 15.49
N LYS A 39 -21.47 19.68 16.54
CA LYS A 39 -20.89 18.90 17.63
C LYS A 39 -20.42 17.52 17.14
N TYR A 40 -21.17 16.86 16.25
CA TYR A 40 -20.76 15.60 15.61
C TYR A 40 -19.48 15.79 14.82
N GLU A 41 -19.44 16.79 13.91
CA GLU A 41 -18.28 17.05 13.06
C GLU A 41 -17.00 17.38 13.85
N ASN A 42 -17.15 17.95 15.04
CA ASN A 42 -16.01 18.29 15.90
C ASN A 42 -15.71 17.19 16.95
N GLY A 43 -16.45 16.07 16.94
CA GLY A 43 -16.28 14.99 17.89
C GLY A 43 -16.63 15.36 19.33
N ALA A 44 -17.40 16.43 19.52
CA ALA A 44 -17.76 16.95 20.85
C ALA A 44 -18.82 16.08 21.54
N ILE A 45 -19.60 15.33 20.80
CA ILE A 45 -20.58 14.36 21.29
C ILE A 45 -20.46 13.05 20.50
N THR A 46 -20.81 11.95 21.14
CA THR A 46 -20.85 10.63 20.53
C THR A 46 -22.04 10.51 19.58
N ILE A 47 -21.84 9.88 18.44
CA ILE A 47 -22.86 9.56 17.45
C ILE A 47 -23.31 8.12 17.72
N ASP A 48 -24.60 7.90 17.85
CA ASP A 48 -25.15 6.56 17.90
C ASP A 48 -25.10 5.90 16.51
N ILE A 49 -25.13 4.57 16.48
CA ILE A 49 -24.93 3.81 15.24
C ILE A 49 -26.06 4.04 14.23
N GLU A 50 -27.28 4.26 14.69
CA GLU A 50 -28.43 4.52 13.82
C GLU A 50 -28.27 5.87 13.13
N THR A 51 -27.94 6.90 13.90
CA THR A 51 -27.63 8.26 13.35
C THR A 51 -26.44 8.20 12.38
N LEU A 52 -25.39 7.42 12.67
CA LEU A 52 -24.25 7.28 11.77
C LEU A 52 -24.63 6.58 10.46
N TYR A 53 -25.53 5.61 10.54
CA TYR A 53 -26.07 4.93 9.35
C TYR A 53 -26.92 5.89 8.49
N GLU A 54 -27.79 6.71 9.10
CA GLU A 54 -28.57 7.74 8.41
C GLU A 54 -27.65 8.76 7.71
N ILE A 55 -26.56 9.18 8.37
CA ILE A 55 -25.54 10.05 7.79
C ILE A 55 -24.88 9.39 6.58
N ALA A 56 -24.52 8.10 6.68
CA ALA A 56 -23.91 7.35 5.59
C ALA A 56 -24.85 7.28 4.37
N GLN A 57 -26.12 6.97 4.59
CA GLN A 57 -27.15 6.95 3.54
C GLN A 57 -27.34 8.34 2.91
N ALA A 58 -27.47 9.39 3.71
CA ALA A 58 -27.67 10.76 3.21
C ALA A 58 -26.49 11.27 2.38
N LEU A 59 -25.29 10.76 2.61
CA LEU A 59 -24.08 11.07 1.86
C LEU A 59 -23.81 10.11 0.69
N ASP A 60 -24.59 9.01 0.59
CA ASP A 60 -24.36 7.92 -0.37
C ASP A 60 -22.93 7.36 -0.25
N ILE A 61 -22.57 6.93 0.96
CA ILE A 61 -21.24 6.43 1.32
C ILE A 61 -21.39 5.17 2.17
N ASP A 62 -20.50 4.18 1.97
CA ASP A 62 -20.46 2.99 2.82
C ASP A 62 -20.11 3.38 4.26
N LEU A 63 -20.86 2.82 5.22
CA LEU A 63 -20.65 3.03 6.66
C LEU A 63 -19.20 2.73 7.08
N LYS A 64 -18.56 1.76 6.46
CA LYS A 64 -17.14 1.42 6.69
C LYS A 64 -16.23 2.63 6.54
N CYS A 65 -16.54 3.55 5.62
CA CYS A 65 -15.75 4.75 5.41
C CYS A 65 -15.68 5.67 6.64
N PHE A 66 -16.60 5.53 7.59
CA PHE A 66 -16.61 6.33 8.82
C PHE A 66 -15.96 5.61 10.00
N ILE A 67 -15.95 4.29 10.02
CA ILE A 67 -15.50 3.47 11.16
C ILE A 67 -14.15 2.80 10.96
N ASP A 68 -13.54 2.93 9.80
CA ASP A 68 -12.17 2.48 9.52
C ASP A 68 -11.15 3.39 10.23
N TYR A 69 -11.18 3.29 11.57
CA TYR A 69 -10.32 4.04 12.47
C TYR A 69 -9.23 3.13 13.02
N GLN A 70 -8.01 3.49 12.72
CA GLN A 70 -6.84 2.88 13.33
C GLN A 70 -6.34 3.79 14.46
N PRO A 71 -6.58 3.43 15.73
CA PRO A 71 -6.14 4.25 16.84
C PRO A 71 -4.59 4.31 16.87
N PRO A 72 -4.01 5.46 17.29
CA PRO A 72 -2.55 5.63 17.33
C PRO A 72 -1.79 4.57 18.14
N MET A 73 -2.46 3.89 19.07
CA MET A 73 -1.87 2.79 19.85
C MET A 73 -1.70 1.48 19.06
N PHE A 74 -2.42 1.35 17.91
CA PHE A 74 -2.22 0.27 16.94
C PHE A 74 -1.39 0.71 15.73
N HIS A 75 -1.04 1.99 15.64
CA HIS A 75 0.17 2.40 14.98
C HIS A 75 1.36 2.07 15.91
N ALA A 76 1.53 0.79 16.25
CA ALA A 76 2.89 0.31 16.23
C ALA A 76 3.40 0.85 14.90
N GLU A 77 4.38 1.78 14.96
CA GLU A 77 5.07 2.23 13.75
C GLU A 77 5.05 1.07 12.80
N PRO A 78 4.73 1.22 11.52
CA PRO A 78 5.16 0.27 10.54
C PRO A 78 6.70 0.40 10.43
N ALA A 79 7.34 0.34 11.54
CA ALA A 79 8.62 -0.26 11.64
C ALA A 79 8.33 -1.60 11.01
N LEU A 80 8.85 -1.83 9.82
CA LEU A 80 9.11 -3.16 9.31
C LEU A 80 9.29 -4.01 10.55
N PRO A 81 8.43 -5.01 10.85
CA PRO A 81 8.48 -5.72 12.13
C PRO A 81 9.94 -5.96 12.40
N LYS A 82 10.47 -5.65 13.60
CA LYS A 82 11.93 -5.70 13.89
C LYS A 82 12.56 -7.00 13.41
N ASN A 83 11.74 -8.01 13.19
CA ASN A 83 12.04 -9.31 12.58
C ASN A 83 11.61 -9.42 11.12
N SER A 84 11.18 -8.32 10.44
CA SER A 84 10.83 -8.40 9.04
C SER A 84 12.04 -8.77 8.21
N TYR A 85 11.82 -9.65 7.23
CA TYR A 85 12.84 -9.97 6.23
C TYR A 85 13.34 -8.71 5.52
N PHE A 86 12.51 -7.69 5.38
CA PHE A 86 12.80 -6.42 4.69
C PHE A 86 13.19 -5.27 5.62
N ASN A 87 13.82 -5.53 6.75
CA ASN A 87 14.31 -4.49 7.65
C ASN A 87 15.57 -3.75 7.12
N GLN A 88 15.83 -3.81 5.84
CA GLN A 88 16.95 -3.18 5.14
C GLN A 88 16.44 -2.28 4.01
N THR A 89 17.31 -1.39 3.53
CA THR A 89 16.96 -0.41 2.48
C THR A 89 17.00 -0.96 1.06
N LEU A 90 17.63 -2.12 0.85
CA LEU A 90 17.81 -2.73 -0.45
C LEU A 90 17.51 -4.23 -0.41
N ALA A 91 16.95 -4.75 -1.51
CA ALA A 91 16.87 -6.19 -1.79
C ALA A 91 17.07 -6.44 -3.30
N TYR A 92 17.45 -7.67 -3.62
CA TYR A 92 17.80 -8.10 -4.97
C TYR A 92 16.80 -9.13 -5.44
N MET A 93 16.13 -8.85 -6.57
CA MET A 93 15.12 -9.73 -7.12
C MET A 93 15.59 -10.36 -8.42
N TYR A 94 15.34 -11.65 -8.56
CA TYR A 94 15.73 -12.46 -9.70
C TYR A 94 14.54 -13.28 -10.18
N TYR A 95 14.31 -13.32 -11.48
CA TYR A 95 13.37 -14.24 -12.10
C TYR A 95 13.85 -14.65 -13.48
N TYR A 96 13.52 -15.86 -13.88
CA TYR A 96 13.82 -16.36 -15.22
C TYR A 96 12.67 -15.99 -16.17
N ASP A 97 12.97 -15.23 -17.22
CA ASP A 97 12.03 -14.95 -18.30
C ASP A 97 12.23 -15.95 -19.43
N GLY A 98 11.32 -16.94 -19.49
CA GLY A 98 11.38 -18.00 -20.51
C GLY A 98 11.18 -17.51 -21.94
N ARG A 99 10.65 -16.31 -22.16
CA ARG A 99 10.45 -15.71 -23.49
C ARG A 99 11.75 -15.27 -24.10
N ILE A 100 12.62 -14.66 -23.31
CA ILE A 100 13.96 -14.20 -23.73
C ILE A 100 15.05 -15.17 -23.26
N ARG A 101 14.68 -16.22 -22.52
CA ARG A 101 15.57 -17.25 -21.97
C ARG A 101 16.74 -16.68 -21.17
N GLN A 102 16.44 -15.67 -20.36
CA GLN A 102 17.44 -14.97 -19.54
C GLN A 102 16.97 -14.80 -18.11
N MET A 103 17.93 -14.76 -17.20
CA MET A 103 17.72 -14.33 -15.83
C MET A 103 17.62 -12.82 -15.77
N VAL A 104 16.49 -12.29 -15.34
CA VAL A 104 16.28 -10.85 -15.13
C VAL A 104 16.68 -10.52 -13.70
N ARG A 105 17.59 -9.55 -13.57
CA ARG A 105 18.08 -9.02 -12.29
C ARG A 105 17.42 -7.68 -12.03
N SER A 106 16.98 -7.46 -10.82
CA SER A 106 16.26 -6.25 -10.44
C SER A 106 16.65 -5.83 -9.02
N LEU A 107 16.62 -4.53 -8.74
CA LEU A 107 16.89 -3.97 -7.42
C LEU A 107 15.60 -3.40 -6.82
N LEU A 108 15.31 -3.77 -5.60
CA LEU A 108 14.26 -3.17 -4.77
C LEU A 108 14.92 -2.22 -3.77
N ARG A 109 14.45 -0.97 -3.74
CA ARG A 109 14.83 0.01 -2.73
C ARG A 109 13.62 0.32 -1.87
N PHE A 110 13.81 0.29 -0.56
CA PHE A 110 12.77 0.57 0.45
C PHE A 110 13.08 1.89 1.15
N SER A 111 12.08 2.75 1.26
CA SER A 111 12.09 3.97 2.04
C SER A 111 10.84 4.06 2.91
N GLN A 112 10.96 4.69 4.08
CA GLN A 112 9.78 4.93 4.90
C GLN A 112 8.93 6.01 4.25
N SER A 113 7.61 5.81 4.22
CA SER A 113 6.67 6.86 3.82
C SER A 113 6.71 8.01 4.83
N VAL A 114 6.46 9.22 4.34
CA VAL A 114 6.35 10.43 5.17
C VAL A 114 5.27 10.26 6.24
N ASP A 115 4.22 9.52 5.96
CA ASP A 115 3.10 9.27 6.87
C ASP A 115 3.33 8.10 7.84
N HIS A 116 4.49 7.43 7.77
CA HIS A 116 4.86 6.26 8.59
C HIS A 116 3.89 5.06 8.53
N GLU A 117 2.91 5.08 7.62
CA GLU A 117 1.87 4.04 7.51
C GLU A 117 2.21 2.93 6.51
N SER A 118 3.11 3.21 5.57
CA SER A 118 3.54 2.26 4.54
C SER A 118 5.03 2.38 4.27
N VAL A 119 5.58 1.36 3.63
CA VAL A 119 6.96 1.39 3.13
C VAL A 119 6.89 1.65 1.64
N GLU A 120 7.48 2.74 1.20
CA GLU A 120 7.63 3.02 -0.22
C GLU A 120 8.64 2.07 -0.85
N VAL A 121 8.32 1.59 -2.03
CA VAL A 121 9.17 0.69 -2.81
C VAL A 121 9.47 1.29 -4.16
N THR A 122 10.74 1.33 -4.52
CA THR A 122 11.21 1.58 -5.88
C THR A 122 11.82 0.29 -6.43
N LEU A 123 11.29 -0.21 -7.54
CA LEU A 123 11.81 -1.37 -8.25
C LEU A 123 12.48 -0.92 -9.55
N TYR A 124 13.78 -1.15 -9.62
CA TYR A 124 14.61 -1.01 -10.82
C TYR A 124 14.66 -2.37 -11.52
N MET A 125 13.80 -2.59 -12.51
CA MET A 125 13.62 -3.88 -13.15
C MET A 125 14.55 -4.01 -14.37
N GLY A 126 15.25 -5.13 -14.49
CA GLY A 126 16.14 -5.41 -15.61
C GLY A 126 17.41 -4.55 -15.57
N VAL A 127 18.10 -4.50 -14.44
CA VAL A 127 19.36 -3.77 -14.29
C VAL A 127 20.53 -4.56 -14.91
N ALA A 128 21.41 -3.87 -15.61
CA ALA A 128 22.66 -4.44 -16.10
C ALA A 128 23.66 -4.64 -14.95
N SER A 129 23.67 -3.70 -13.98
CA SER A 129 24.50 -3.74 -12.78
C SER A 129 23.76 -3.17 -11.60
N PHE A 130 23.93 -3.76 -10.43
CA PHE A 130 23.38 -3.24 -9.17
C PHE A 130 24.09 -1.97 -8.67
N SER A 131 25.28 -1.65 -9.19
CA SER A 131 25.99 -0.41 -8.87
C SER A 131 25.48 0.81 -9.65
N ASP A 132 24.72 0.59 -10.72
CA ASP A 132 24.14 1.64 -11.57
C ASP A 132 22.66 1.28 -11.86
N PRO A 133 21.77 1.31 -10.86
CA PRO A 133 20.39 0.86 -11.01
C PRO A 133 19.56 1.78 -11.90
N ASP A 134 19.95 3.03 -12.08
CA ASP A 134 19.21 3.99 -12.91
C ASP A 134 19.20 3.59 -14.40
N ARG A 135 20.13 2.72 -14.82
CA ARG A 135 20.11 2.05 -16.14
C ARG A 135 19.28 0.77 -16.11
N CYS A 136 18.05 0.86 -15.62
CA CYS A 136 17.09 -0.23 -15.66
C CYS A 136 16.23 -0.20 -16.93
N GLN A 137 15.62 -1.34 -17.27
CA GLN A 137 14.68 -1.41 -18.39
C GLN A 137 13.33 -0.78 -18.04
N HIS A 138 12.86 -0.96 -16.79
CA HIS A 138 11.62 -0.40 -16.31
C HIS A 138 11.76 0.06 -14.86
N LEU A 139 11.16 1.20 -14.55
CA LEU A 139 11.12 1.77 -13.21
C LEU A 139 9.68 1.72 -12.69
N PHE A 140 9.50 1.08 -11.54
CA PHE A 140 8.21 1.03 -10.84
C PHE A 140 8.34 1.64 -9.45
N THR A 141 7.30 2.30 -8.99
CA THR A 141 7.19 2.77 -7.61
C THR A 141 5.85 2.37 -7.03
N GLY A 142 5.78 2.24 -5.72
CA GLY A 142 4.55 1.90 -5.01
C GLY A 142 4.79 1.59 -3.55
N GLU A 143 3.96 0.74 -3.00
CA GLU A 143 3.91 0.48 -1.57
C GLU A 143 4.11 -1.00 -1.25
N MET A 144 4.74 -1.25 -0.10
CA MET A 144 4.86 -2.57 0.51
C MET A 144 4.06 -2.62 1.81
N LYS A 145 3.33 -3.73 1.98
CA LYS A 145 2.70 -4.12 3.23
C LYS A 145 3.25 -5.47 3.66
N ALA A 146 3.96 -5.48 4.78
CA ALA A 146 4.53 -6.69 5.37
C ALA A 146 3.65 -7.16 6.53
N TYR A 147 3.25 -8.43 6.49
CA TYR A 147 2.56 -9.15 7.54
C TYR A 147 3.52 -10.18 8.15
N ASP A 148 3.11 -10.89 9.18
CA ASP A 148 3.97 -11.86 9.85
C ASP A 148 4.53 -12.93 8.91
N THR A 149 3.69 -13.46 8.01
CA THR A 149 4.04 -14.58 7.12
C THR A 149 4.11 -14.21 5.65
N ILE A 150 3.49 -13.11 5.25
CA ILE A 150 3.34 -12.72 3.84
C ILE A 150 3.68 -11.23 3.68
N THR A 151 4.35 -10.91 2.58
CA THR A 151 4.59 -9.53 2.16
C THR A 151 3.98 -9.31 0.78
N HIS A 152 3.28 -8.18 0.61
CA HIS A 152 2.71 -7.72 -0.64
C HIS A 152 3.33 -6.41 -1.07
N MET A 153 3.59 -6.26 -2.37
CA MET A 153 3.96 -4.99 -2.99
C MET A 153 3.04 -4.72 -4.17
N VAL A 154 2.58 -3.48 -4.28
CA VAL A 154 1.76 -2.99 -5.40
C VAL A 154 2.50 -1.84 -6.03
N LEU A 155 2.97 -2.04 -7.26
CA LEU A 155 3.88 -1.12 -7.92
C LEU A 155 3.27 -0.62 -9.24
N THR A 156 3.57 0.63 -9.59
CA THR A 156 3.11 1.31 -10.80
C THR A 156 4.32 1.71 -11.64
N ASN A 157 4.26 1.45 -12.93
CA ASN A 157 5.31 1.88 -13.86
C ASN A 157 5.33 3.41 -13.96
N GLN A 158 6.53 4.00 -13.88
CA GLN A 158 6.71 5.46 -13.88
C GLN A 158 6.56 6.09 -15.26
N ILE A 159 6.65 5.30 -16.34
CA ILE A 159 6.45 5.77 -17.72
C ILE A 159 4.99 5.58 -18.13
N ASN A 160 4.36 4.49 -17.69
CA ASN A 160 2.99 4.16 -18.04
C ASN A 160 2.20 3.71 -16.81
N GLU A 161 1.41 4.60 -16.22
CA GLU A 161 0.63 4.37 -15.00
C GLU A 161 -0.42 3.25 -15.12
N ALA A 162 -0.81 2.86 -16.34
CA ALA A 162 -1.69 1.72 -16.56
C ALA A 162 -1.02 0.38 -16.24
N GLU A 163 0.31 0.34 -16.27
CA GLU A 163 1.07 -0.86 -15.97
C GLU A 163 1.26 -1.03 -14.47
N LYS A 164 0.65 -2.07 -13.93
CA LYS A 164 0.73 -2.44 -12.51
C LYS A 164 1.47 -3.75 -12.36
N MET A 165 2.30 -3.82 -11.32
CA MET A 165 3.00 -5.03 -10.92
C MET A 165 2.64 -5.38 -9.48
N TYR A 166 2.35 -6.63 -9.25
CA TYR A 166 2.05 -7.18 -7.93
C TYR A 166 3.10 -8.21 -7.56
N ILE A 167 3.69 -8.04 -6.38
CA ILE A 167 4.64 -8.99 -5.83
C ILE A 167 4.03 -9.51 -4.53
N CYS A 168 3.89 -10.82 -4.44
CA CYS A 168 3.42 -11.51 -3.23
C CYS A 168 4.44 -12.58 -2.86
N MET A 169 4.89 -12.60 -1.61
CA MET A 169 5.88 -13.55 -1.17
C MET A 169 5.63 -14.03 0.26
N LEU A 170 6.09 -15.23 0.54
CA LEU A 170 6.20 -15.74 1.90
C LEU A 170 7.46 -15.17 2.56
N ASN A 171 7.31 -14.69 3.77
CA ASN A 171 8.45 -14.25 4.57
C ASN A 171 9.27 -15.47 4.99
N PRO A 172 10.58 -15.53 4.71
CA PRO A 172 11.39 -16.66 5.11
C PRO A 172 11.46 -16.80 6.64
N MET A 173 11.33 -18.00 7.14
CA MET A 173 11.48 -18.30 8.58
C MET A 173 12.90 -18.00 9.10
N GLN A 174 13.90 -18.08 8.22
CA GLN A 174 15.27 -17.73 8.53
C GLN A 174 15.68 -16.46 7.79
N ASN A 175 16.17 -15.48 8.52
CA ASN A 175 16.52 -14.16 8.00
C ASN A 175 17.60 -14.15 6.90
N ARG A 176 18.29 -15.27 6.66
CA ARG A 176 19.36 -15.42 5.65
C ARG A 176 18.93 -16.17 4.39
N MET A 177 17.74 -16.77 4.38
CA MET A 177 17.26 -17.46 3.19
C MET A 177 16.61 -16.46 2.23
N PRO A 178 16.81 -16.62 0.90
CA PRO A 178 16.04 -15.85 -0.05
C PRO A 178 14.54 -16.08 0.10
N ALA A 179 13.76 -15.03 -0.03
CA ALA A 179 12.31 -15.15 -0.14
C ALA A 179 11.94 -15.65 -1.53
N VAL A 180 10.93 -16.53 -1.57
CA VAL A 180 10.33 -16.95 -2.83
C VAL A 180 8.97 -16.29 -2.96
N GLY A 181 8.72 -15.65 -4.09
CA GLY A 181 7.48 -14.95 -4.34
C GLY A 181 6.96 -15.15 -5.75
N LEU A 182 5.75 -14.66 -5.96
CA LEU A 182 5.11 -14.53 -7.25
C LEU A 182 5.17 -13.06 -7.66
N VAL A 183 5.66 -12.82 -8.86
CA VAL A 183 5.59 -11.51 -9.54
C VAL A 183 4.55 -11.64 -10.65
N SER A 184 3.54 -10.77 -10.64
CA SER A 184 2.50 -10.75 -11.66
C SER A 184 2.21 -9.32 -12.09
N GLY A 185 1.83 -9.17 -13.36
CA GLY A 185 1.50 -7.86 -13.91
C GLY A 185 1.02 -7.95 -15.36
N ILE A 186 0.45 -6.86 -15.83
CA ILE A 186 0.05 -6.69 -17.22
C ILE A 186 0.72 -5.42 -17.71
N GLY A 187 1.56 -5.55 -18.74
CA GLY A 187 2.15 -4.42 -19.44
C GLY A 187 1.36 -4.10 -20.70
N SER A 188 1.42 -2.86 -21.12
CA SER A 188 0.76 -2.38 -22.36
C SER A 188 1.59 -2.58 -23.61
N SER A 189 2.87 -2.92 -23.45
CA SER A 189 3.77 -3.22 -24.57
C SER A 189 3.54 -4.63 -25.11
N PRO A 190 3.59 -4.86 -26.43
CA PRO A 190 3.55 -6.20 -27.02
C PRO A 190 4.62 -7.14 -26.44
N PHE A 191 5.70 -6.57 -25.91
CA PHE A 191 6.78 -7.30 -25.24
C PHE A 191 6.49 -7.56 -23.77
N PHE A 192 5.45 -6.93 -23.20
CA PHE A 192 5.02 -7.06 -21.81
C PHE A 192 3.67 -7.77 -21.74
N ALA A 193 3.61 -8.96 -22.29
CA ALA A 193 2.45 -9.82 -22.12
C ALA A 193 2.15 -10.04 -20.60
N PRO A 194 0.93 -10.42 -20.23
CA PRO A 194 0.64 -10.79 -18.85
C PRO A 194 1.67 -11.77 -18.32
N ILE A 195 2.28 -11.44 -17.20
CA ILE A 195 3.29 -12.29 -16.55
C ILE A 195 2.78 -12.76 -15.20
N ALA A 196 3.10 -14.01 -14.87
CA ALA A 196 2.98 -14.59 -13.54
C ALA A 196 4.20 -15.50 -13.36
N LEU A 197 5.24 -14.99 -12.72
CA LEU A 197 6.55 -15.62 -12.64
C LEU A 197 6.95 -15.83 -11.18
N LYS A 198 7.62 -16.96 -10.91
CA LYS A 198 8.30 -17.17 -9.65
C LYS A 198 9.53 -16.26 -9.60
N ALA A 199 9.70 -15.55 -8.50
CA ALA A 199 10.85 -14.71 -8.25
C ALA A 199 11.54 -15.11 -6.96
N LEU A 200 12.85 -14.91 -6.94
CA LEU A 200 13.71 -15.07 -5.78
C LEU A 200 14.10 -13.66 -5.32
N ILE A 201 13.95 -13.39 -4.02
CA ILE A 201 14.32 -12.09 -3.46
C ILE A 201 15.29 -12.33 -2.31
N SER A 202 16.49 -11.76 -2.44
CA SER A 202 17.56 -11.92 -1.46
C SER A 202 18.00 -10.58 -0.87
N LYS A 203 18.59 -10.64 0.32
CA LYS A 203 19.15 -9.47 1.01
C LYS A 203 20.49 -9.05 0.42
N GLU A 204 21.21 -9.99 -0.15
CA GLU A 204 22.51 -9.80 -0.74
C GLU A 204 22.48 -10.19 -2.22
N PRO A 205 23.32 -9.60 -3.07
CA PRO A 205 23.37 -9.99 -4.46
C PRO A 205 23.87 -11.45 -4.59
N LEU A 206 23.15 -12.24 -5.38
CA LEU A 206 23.53 -13.62 -5.69
C LEU A 206 24.51 -13.63 -6.85
N ALA A 207 25.48 -14.54 -6.81
CA ALA A 207 26.40 -14.75 -7.91
C ALA A 207 25.67 -15.39 -9.11
N GLU A 208 26.15 -15.15 -10.32
CA GLU A 208 25.52 -15.67 -11.56
C GLU A 208 25.49 -17.20 -11.64
N ASN A 209 26.39 -17.85 -10.92
CA ASN A 209 26.48 -19.31 -10.82
C ASN A 209 25.91 -19.85 -9.50
N ASP A 210 25.14 -19.05 -8.78
CA ASP A 210 24.50 -19.50 -7.55
C ASP A 210 23.47 -20.59 -7.89
N ARG A 211 23.49 -21.67 -7.09
CA ARG A 211 22.57 -22.80 -7.27
C ARG A 211 21.11 -22.46 -7.04
N LEU A 212 20.84 -21.28 -6.48
CA LEU A 212 19.48 -20.80 -6.22
C LEU A 212 18.87 -20.10 -7.46
N LEU A 213 19.69 -19.64 -8.40
CA LEU A 213 19.29 -19.07 -9.69
C LEU A 213 19.12 -20.14 -10.74
#